data_1e8eb9f3d4fa540d6508dcf9c2db2fb3
#
_entry.id   1e8eb9f3d4fa540d6508dcf9c2db2fb3
#
_cell.length_a   1.000
_cell.length_b   1.000
_cell.length_c   1.000
_cell.angle_alpha   90.00
_cell.angle_beta   90.00
_cell.angle_gamma   90.00
#
_symmetry.space_group_name_H-M   'P 1'
#
loop_
_entity.id
_entity.type
_entity.pdbx_description
1 polymer ?
#
loop_
_entity_poly.entity_id
_entity_poly.type
_entity_poly.pdbx_seq_one_letter_code
_entity_poly.pdbx_strand_id
1 'polypeptide(L)'
;YLASNNSNSQVFTLEGQPELCQIARQNFKQLHLNNIQIIERNIDNTLPKLIQQIPQIDLLFIDANHQYQATLNYYNLAKSKVHKNTIIIFDDIHWSEGMQQAWNEIRQDPDIRLSIDIFHMGIIWFNTDIPKQHYIVAF
;
A
#
# COMPACT_ATOMS: atom_id res chain seq x y z
N TYR A 1 -8.51 8.69 -8.72
CA TYR A 1 -7.80 9.86 -8.17
C TYR A 1 -6.29 9.73 -8.31
N LEU A 2 -5.64 8.66 -7.80
CA LEU A 2 -4.17 8.52 -7.89
C LEU A 2 -3.66 8.59 -9.33
N ALA A 3 -4.31 7.92 -10.26
CA ALA A 3 -3.92 7.87 -11.66
C ALA A 3 -4.27 9.14 -12.45
N SER A 4 -5.29 9.89 -12.03
CA SER A 4 -5.76 11.08 -12.77
C SER A 4 -4.92 12.33 -12.51
N ASN A 5 -4.19 12.37 -11.40
CA ASN A 5 -3.42 13.55 -11.03
C ASN A 5 -2.13 13.75 -11.83
N ASN A 6 -1.55 12.66 -12.36
CA ASN A 6 -0.32 12.70 -13.16
C ASN A 6 -0.34 11.59 -14.20
N SER A 7 -0.44 11.96 -15.47
CA SER A 7 -0.44 11.01 -16.60
C SER A 7 0.88 10.26 -16.78
N ASN A 8 1.98 10.77 -16.21
CA ASN A 8 3.28 10.10 -16.24
C ASN A 8 3.46 9.08 -15.11
N SER A 9 2.54 9.05 -14.13
CA SER A 9 2.55 8.02 -13.11
C SER A 9 2.11 6.68 -13.69
N GLN A 10 2.71 5.59 -13.21
CA GLN A 10 2.26 4.24 -13.51
C GLN A 10 1.58 3.66 -12.27
N VAL A 11 0.33 3.25 -12.39
CA VAL A 11 -0.47 2.70 -11.31
C VAL A 11 -0.71 1.22 -11.55
N PHE A 12 -0.39 0.40 -10.56
CA PHE A 12 -0.71 -1.03 -10.54
C PHE A 12 -1.81 -1.27 -9.51
N THR A 13 -2.84 -2.01 -9.89
CA THR A 13 -3.85 -2.50 -8.94
C THR A 13 -3.91 -4.02 -9.03
N LEU A 14 -3.81 -4.67 -7.87
CA LEU A 14 -3.86 -6.12 -7.73
C LEU A 14 -5.25 -6.51 -7.22
N GLU A 15 -5.96 -7.32 -7.97
CA GLU A 15 -7.32 -7.74 -7.62
C GLU A 15 -7.48 -9.24 -7.93
N GLY A 16 -7.97 -9.99 -6.93
CA GLY A 16 -8.17 -11.43 -7.06
C GLY A 16 -9.50 -11.83 -7.68
N GLN A 17 -10.51 -10.95 -7.68
CA GLN A 17 -11.85 -11.23 -8.16
C GLN A 17 -12.03 -10.76 -9.60
N PRO A 18 -12.27 -11.69 -10.57
CA PRO A 18 -12.40 -11.35 -11.98
C PRO A 18 -13.52 -10.34 -12.27
N GLU A 19 -14.63 -10.42 -11.54
CA GLU A 19 -15.77 -9.53 -11.70
C GLU A 19 -15.41 -8.09 -11.33
N LEU A 20 -14.66 -7.90 -10.24
CA LEU A 20 -14.17 -6.58 -9.83
C LEU A 20 -13.13 -6.05 -10.81
N CYS A 21 -12.27 -6.90 -11.35
CA CYS A 21 -11.34 -6.53 -12.40
C CYS A 21 -12.07 -6.01 -13.65
N GLN A 22 -13.17 -6.66 -14.04
CA GLN A 22 -13.97 -6.25 -15.19
C GLN A 22 -14.61 -4.87 -14.97
N ILE A 23 -15.21 -4.65 -13.80
CA ILE A 23 -15.80 -3.36 -13.41
C ILE A 23 -14.73 -2.27 -13.41
N ALA A 24 -13.57 -2.55 -12.82
CA ALA A 24 -12.46 -1.61 -12.78
C ALA A 24 -11.99 -1.22 -14.19
N ARG A 25 -11.83 -2.19 -15.11
CA ARG A 25 -11.47 -1.93 -16.52
C ARG A 25 -12.48 -1.01 -17.22
N GLN A 26 -13.78 -1.24 -16.99
CA GLN A 26 -14.83 -0.39 -17.57
C GLN A 26 -14.75 1.04 -17.01
N ASN A 27 -14.59 1.19 -15.71
CA ASN A 27 -14.46 2.51 -15.06
C ASN A 27 -13.23 3.27 -15.56
N PHE A 28 -12.07 2.61 -15.66
CA PHE A 28 -10.86 3.26 -16.14
C PHE A 28 -10.98 3.71 -17.60
N LYS A 29 -11.64 2.90 -18.43
CA LYS A 29 -11.94 3.27 -19.83
C LYS A 29 -12.88 4.48 -19.92
N GLN A 30 -13.94 4.50 -19.12
CA GLN A 30 -14.88 5.63 -19.07
C GLN A 30 -14.23 6.94 -18.61
N LEU A 31 -13.28 6.83 -17.67
CA LEU A 31 -12.54 7.96 -17.13
C LEU A 31 -11.29 8.31 -17.94
N HIS A 32 -11.06 7.65 -19.09
CA HIS A 32 -9.88 7.84 -19.96
C HIS A 32 -8.54 7.69 -19.23
N LEU A 33 -8.47 6.81 -18.21
CA LEU A 33 -7.25 6.52 -17.45
C LEU A 33 -6.45 5.41 -18.13
N ASN A 34 -5.37 5.78 -18.83
CA ASN A 34 -4.57 4.85 -19.62
C ASN A 34 -3.28 4.40 -18.90
N ASN A 35 -3.02 4.95 -17.72
CA ASN A 35 -1.81 4.71 -16.92
C ASN A 35 -2.03 3.71 -15.78
N ILE A 36 -3.11 2.90 -15.83
CA ILE A 36 -3.43 1.90 -14.82
C ILE A 36 -3.30 0.50 -15.43
N GLN A 37 -2.56 -0.37 -14.76
CA GLN A 37 -2.48 -1.78 -15.08
C GLN A 37 -3.16 -2.61 -13.98
N ILE A 38 -4.17 -3.41 -14.35
CA ILE A 38 -4.82 -4.36 -13.45
C ILE A 38 -4.08 -5.69 -13.56
N ILE A 39 -3.63 -6.20 -12.40
CA ILE A 39 -3.02 -7.53 -12.25
C ILE A 39 -4.05 -8.41 -11.57
N GLU A 40 -4.74 -9.22 -12.39
CA GLU A 40 -5.79 -10.12 -11.93
C GLU A 40 -5.16 -11.42 -11.41
N ARG A 41 -5.22 -11.68 -10.16
CA ARG A 41 -4.93 -12.94 -9.43
C ARG A 41 -4.72 -12.61 -7.95
N ASN A 42 -4.64 -13.68 -7.13
CA ASN A 42 -4.31 -13.58 -5.72
C ASN A 42 -3.03 -12.76 -5.49
N ILE A 43 -3.10 -11.81 -4.56
CA ILE A 43 -2.02 -10.88 -4.22
C ILE A 43 -0.74 -11.62 -3.77
N ASP A 44 -0.86 -12.73 -3.03
CA ASP A 44 0.29 -13.52 -2.56
C ASP A 44 1.17 -14.04 -3.70
N ASN A 45 0.56 -14.24 -4.89
CA ASN A 45 1.27 -14.73 -6.08
C ASN A 45 1.71 -13.59 -7.02
N THR A 46 1.07 -12.44 -6.96
CA THR A 46 1.27 -11.35 -7.91
C THR A 46 2.19 -10.26 -7.36
N LEU A 47 2.05 -9.91 -6.09
CA LEU A 47 2.86 -8.88 -5.46
C LEU A 47 4.38 -9.17 -5.53
N PRO A 48 4.86 -10.39 -5.20
CA PRO A 48 6.30 -10.68 -5.30
C PRO A 48 6.85 -10.49 -6.71
N LYS A 49 6.08 -10.85 -7.73
CA LYS A 49 6.48 -10.68 -9.13
C LYS A 49 6.50 -9.22 -9.55
N LEU A 50 5.49 -8.45 -9.14
CA LEU A 50 5.43 -7.01 -9.40
C LEU A 50 6.61 -6.29 -8.76
N ILE A 51 6.91 -6.58 -7.49
CA ILE A 51 8.04 -5.98 -6.76
C ILE A 51 9.38 -6.21 -7.47
N GLN A 52 9.57 -7.38 -8.10
CA GLN A 52 10.79 -7.65 -8.89
C GLN A 52 10.87 -6.80 -10.18
N GLN A 53 9.74 -6.42 -10.75
CA GLN A 53 9.66 -5.74 -12.05
C GLN A 53 9.73 -4.20 -11.93
N ILE A 54 9.27 -3.65 -10.83
CA ILE A 54 9.26 -2.19 -10.63
C ILE A 54 10.58 -1.70 -10.03
N PRO A 55 11.05 -0.51 -10.43
CA PRO A 55 12.28 0.07 -9.88
C PRO A 55 12.12 0.53 -8.43
N GLN A 56 11.00 1.16 -8.12
CA GLN A 56 10.70 1.75 -6.81
C GLN A 56 9.20 1.89 -6.59
N ILE A 57 8.83 2.22 -5.35
CA ILE A 57 7.45 2.51 -4.92
C ILE A 57 7.41 3.94 -4.40
N ASP A 58 6.56 4.79 -4.98
CA ASP A 58 6.29 6.13 -4.47
C ASP A 58 5.12 6.11 -3.46
N LEU A 59 4.05 5.38 -3.81
CA LEU A 59 2.88 5.18 -2.97
C LEU A 59 2.40 3.73 -3.05
N LEU A 60 2.13 3.14 -1.90
CA LEU A 60 1.50 1.82 -1.79
C LEU A 60 0.29 1.92 -0.86
N PHE A 61 -0.87 1.44 -1.30
CA PHE A 61 -2.06 1.24 -0.48
C PHE A 61 -2.30 -0.26 -0.32
N ILE A 62 -2.32 -0.74 0.91
CA ILE A 62 -2.52 -2.16 1.27
C ILE A 62 -3.90 -2.28 1.92
N ASP A 63 -4.84 -2.84 1.15
CA ASP A 63 -6.20 -3.20 1.56
C ASP A 63 -6.43 -4.66 1.16
N ALA A 64 -5.81 -5.59 1.89
CA ALA A 64 -5.84 -7.00 1.52
C ALA A 64 -5.59 -7.93 2.71
N ASN A 65 -6.31 -9.05 2.74
CA ASN A 65 -6.19 -10.17 3.68
C ASN A 65 -6.41 -9.86 5.17
N HIS A 66 -6.24 -8.65 5.64
CA HIS A 66 -6.43 -8.19 7.03
C HIS A 66 -5.98 -9.22 8.10
N GLN A 67 -4.82 -9.84 7.88
CA GLN A 67 -4.21 -10.84 8.76
C GLN A 67 -2.78 -10.45 9.10
N TYR A 68 -2.37 -10.70 10.32
CA TYR A 68 -1.04 -10.37 10.84
C TYR A 68 0.10 -10.78 9.89
N GLN A 69 0.20 -12.07 9.58
CA GLN A 69 1.32 -12.58 8.78
C GLN A 69 1.31 -12.05 7.34
N ALA A 70 0.12 -11.94 6.73
CA ALA A 70 -0.01 -11.43 5.36
C ALA A 70 0.41 -9.96 5.29
N THR A 71 -0.05 -9.12 6.23
CA THR A 71 0.30 -7.71 6.30
C THR A 71 1.80 -7.49 6.46
N LEU A 72 2.46 -8.24 7.36
CA LEU A 72 3.90 -8.21 7.52
C LEU A 72 4.64 -8.65 6.25
N ASN A 73 4.17 -9.70 5.59
CA ASN A 73 4.78 -10.20 4.35
C ASN A 73 4.71 -9.13 3.24
N TYR A 74 3.55 -8.47 3.07
CA TYR A 74 3.40 -7.42 2.06
C TYR A 74 4.29 -6.21 2.35
N TYR A 75 4.35 -5.80 3.61
CA TYR A 75 5.27 -4.76 4.05
C TYR A 75 6.73 -5.10 3.75
N ASN A 76 7.19 -6.28 4.15
CA ASN A 76 8.57 -6.71 3.96
C ASN A 76 8.96 -6.82 2.49
N LEU A 77 8.05 -7.27 1.62
CA LEU A 77 8.24 -7.27 0.17
C LEU A 77 8.41 -5.85 -0.36
N ALA A 78 7.48 -4.95 0.02
CA ALA A 78 7.49 -3.56 -0.43
C ALA A 78 8.72 -2.79 0.05
N LYS A 79 9.20 -3.08 1.27
CA LYS A 79 10.36 -2.43 1.88
C LYS A 79 11.62 -2.49 1.01
N SER A 80 11.77 -3.51 0.17
CA SER A 80 12.90 -3.62 -0.75
C SER A 80 12.92 -2.57 -1.87
N LYS A 81 11.82 -1.82 -2.05
CA LYS A 81 11.61 -0.85 -3.14
C LYS A 81 11.25 0.56 -2.65
N VAL A 82 11.34 0.79 -1.35
CA VAL A 82 11.06 2.11 -0.79
C VAL A 82 12.25 3.05 -0.98
N HIS A 83 11.94 4.34 -0.99
CA HIS A 83 12.90 5.45 -0.96
C HIS A 83 12.40 6.53 0.02
N LYS A 84 13.17 7.57 0.24
CA LYS A 84 12.86 8.60 1.24
C LYS A 84 11.50 9.31 1.09
N ASN A 85 10.93 9.31 -0.12
CA ASN A 85 9.63 9.90 -0.39
C ASN A 85 8.48 8.88 -0.44
N THR A 86 8.75 7.60 -0.22
CA THR A 86 7.73 6.55 -0.24
C THR A 86 6.76 6.73 0.92
N ILE A 87 5.47 6.60 0.59
CA ILE A 87 4.38 6.51 1.56
C ILE A 87 3.72 5.15 1.41
N ILE A 88 3.53 4.44 2.53
CA ILE A 88 2.70 3.24 2.56
C ILE A 88 1.51 3.50 3.47
N ILE A 89 0.33 3.13 2.99
CA ILE A 89 -0.95 3.22 3.70
C ILE A 89 -1.47 1.80 3.91
N PHE A 90 -1.82 1.48 5.13
CA PHE A 90 -2.46 0.23 5.52
C PHE A 90 -3.90 0.52 5.89
N ASP A 91 -4.84 -0.21 5.30
CA ASP A 91 -6.23 -0.14 5.70
C ASP A 91 -6.51 -1.06 6.89
N ASP A 92 -7.55 -0.73 7.64
CA ASP A 92 -8.11 -1.54 8.72
C ASP A 92 -7.10 -1.98 9.80
N ILE A 93 -6.16 -1.09 10.20
CA ILE A 93 -5.10 -1.41 11.19
C ILE A 93 -5.61 -1.81 12.57
N HIS A 94 -6.88 -1.52 12.90
CA HIS A 94 -7.54 -1.90 14.15
C HIS A 94 -8.69 -2.91 13.93
N TRP A 95 -8.83 -3.51 12.74
CA TRP A 95 -9.88 -4.49 12.41
C TRP A 95 -9.86 -5.71 13.33
N SER A 96 -8.70 -6.16 13.75
CA SER A 96 -8.50 -7.33 14.61
C SER A 96 -7.24 -7.17 15.46
N GLU A 97 -7.10 -7.99 16.51
CA GLU A 97 -5.88 -8.04 17.32
C GLU A 97 -4.64 -8.34 16.46
N GLY A 98 -4.78 -9.22 15.45
CA GLY A 98 -3.70 -9.53 14.52
C GLY A 98 -3.27 -8.32 13.67
N MET A 99 -4.23 -7.52 13.17
CA MET A 99 -3.93 -6.31 12.42
C MET A 99 -3.27 -5.24 13.31
N GLN A 100 -3.77 -5.07 14.53
CA GLN A 100 -3.19 -4.15 15.50
C GLN A 100 -1.75 -4.56 15.86
N GLN A 101 -1.50 -5.86 16.02
CA GLN A 101 -0.15 -6.37 16.28
C GLN A 101 0.78 -6.11 15.08
N ALA A 102 0.33 -6.38 13.84
CA ALA A 102 1.09 -6.10 12.63
C ALA A 102 1.44 -4.60 12.51
N TRP A 103 0.46 -3.72 12.73
CA TRP A 103 0.69 -2.27 12.73
C TRP A 103 1.71 -1.84 13.78
N ASN A 104 1.58 -2.35 15.01
CA ASN A 104 2.51 -2.05 16.10
C ASN A 104 3.93 -2.50 15.80
N GLU A 105 4.12 -3.63 15.11
CA GLU A 105 5.43 -4.12 14.70
C GLU A 105 6.00 -3.28 13.55
N ILE A 106 5.21 -3.03 12.50
CA ILE A 106 5.63 -2.23 11.35
C ILE A 106 6.10 -0.84 11.78
N ARG A 107 5.33 -0.12 12.59
CA ARG A 107 5.68 1.25 13.00
C ARG A 107 6.95 1.34 13.86
N GLN A 108 7.42 0.21 14.41
CA GLN A 108 8.68 0.16 15.16
C GLN A 108 9.91 0.01 14.25
N ASP A 109 9.73 -0.33 12.98
CA ASP A 109 10.84 -0.47 12.04
C ASP A 109 11.74 0.80 12.05
N PRO A 110 13.07 0.63 12.20
CA PRO A 110 13.99 1.76 12.32
C PRO A 110 14.05 2.65 11.07
N ASP A 111 13.69 2.13 9.91
CA ASP A 111 13.70 2.87 8.64
C ASP A 111 12.48 3.80 8.51
N ILE A 112 11.42 3.56 9.28
CA ILE A 112 10.23 4.43 9.32
C ILE A 112 10.54 5.67 10.14
N ARG A 113 10.30 6.85 9.56
CA ARG A 113 10.50 8.15 10.21
C ARG A 113 9.22 8.77 10.72
N LEU A 114 8.14 8.60 10.00
CA LEU A 114 6.83 9.06 10.43
C LEU A 114 5.83 7.91 10.36
N SER A 115 5.06 7.73 11.42
CA SER A 115 3.86 6.88 11.40
C SER A 115 2.67 7.64 11.97
N ILE A 116 1.52 7.53 11.31
CA ILE A 116 0.27 8.20 11.68
C ILE A 116 -0.82 7.13 11.74
N ASP A 117 -1.48 7.04 12.88
CA ASP A 117 -2.64 6.20 13.13
C ASP A 117 -3.89 7.10 13.10
N ILE A 118 -4.78 6.88 12.15
CA ILE A 118 -6.07 7.57 12.02
C ILE A 118 -7.24 6.61 12.24
N PHE A 119 -7.07 5.64 13.13
CA PHE A 119 -8.00 4.60 13.52
C PHE A 119 -8.26 3.56 12.41
N HIS A 120 -8.87 3.92 11.29
CA HIS A 120 -9.11 2.99 10.18
C HIS A 120 -7.85 2.73 9.38
N MET A 121 -6.96 3.70 9.25
CA MET A 121 -5.76 3.58 8.43
C MET A 121 -4.49 3.93 9.19
N GLY A 122 -3.41 3.22 8.87
CA GLY A 122 -2.05 3.53 9.27
C GLY A 122 -1.24 4.06 8.09
N ILE A 123 -0.53 5.15 8.27
CA ILE A 123 0.31 5.78 7.25
C ILE A 123 1.75 5.77 7.74
N ILE A 124 2.67 5.34 6.90
CA ILE A 124 4.11 5.39 7.19
C ILE A 124 4.88 6.11 6.09
N TRP A 125 5.94 6.80 6.50
CA TRP A 125 6.83 7.53 5.63
C TRP A 125 8.29 7.32 6.00
N PHE A 126 9.17 7.20 4.98
CA PHE A 126 10.59 6.84 5.12
C PHE A 126 11.54 8.04 5.05
N ASN A 127 11.03 9.28 5.13
CA ASN A 127 11.83 10.47 4.95
C ASN A 127 12.88 10.65 6.06
N THR A 128 14.15 10.43 5.74
CA THR A 128 15.27 10.52 6.67
C THR A 128 15.61 11.95 7.09
N ASP A 129 15.02 12.95 6.45
CA ASP A 129 15.26 14.38 6.76
C ASP A 129 14.48 14.83 8.02
N ILE A 130 13.62 13.96 8.56
CA ILE A 130 12.83 14.23 9.77
C ILE A 130 13.18 13.25 10.90
N PRO A 131 13.07 13.67 12.19
CA PRO A 131 13.23 12.75 13.31
C PRO A 131 12.10 11.72 13.32
N LYS A 132 12.34 10.56 13.97
CA LYS A 132 11.31 9.53 14.14
C LYS A 132 10.16 10.06 14.99
N GLN A 133 8.94 9.98 14.47
CA GLN A 133 7.71 10.47 15.12
C GLN A 133 6.56 9.49 14.91
N HIS A 134 5.68 9.42 15.89
CA HIS A 134 4.44 8.66 15.82
C HIS A 134 3.28 9.51 16.31
N TYR A 135 2.22 9.60 15.52
CA TYR A 135 1.00 10.33 15.84
C TYR A 135 -0.20 9.41 15.84
N ILE A 136 -1.08 9.61 16.81
CA ILE A 136 -2.44 9.06 16.83
C ILE A 136 -3.39 10.24 16.69
N VAL A 137 -4.21 10.22 15.65
CA VAL A 137 -5.19 11.28 15.37
C VAL A 137 -6.58 10.71 15.65
N ALA A 138 -7.18 11.15 16.73
CA ALA A 138 -8.56 10.83 17.07
C ALA A 138 -9.51 11.92 16.54
N PHE A 139 -10.66 11.50 16.02
CA PHE A 139 -11.74 12.36 15.53
C PHE A 139 -12.93 12.31 16.46
#